data_0faff615db5958a151923ad1099f721d
#
_entry.id   0faff615db5958a151923ad1099f721d
#
_cell.length_a   1.000
_cell.length_b   1.000
_cell.length_c   1.000
_cell.angle_alpha   90.00
_cell.angle_beta   90.00
_cell.angle_gamma   90.00
#
_symmetry.space_group_name_H-M   'P 1'
#
loop_
_entity.id
_entity.type
_entity.pdbx_description
1 polymer ?
#
loop_
_entity_poly.entity_id
_entity_poly.type
_entity_poly.pdbx_seq_one_letter_code
_entity_poly.pdbx_strand_id
1 'polypeptide(L)'
;MLGVLKGLTATLRTMARKPVTVQYPQVHKPLPERSRGFPVLLWDAEVEEPFCVGCHACERACPQECISVIMKDNPAAAEGKSKRKKIVDRYVLDCGRCIRCGTCVEVCNFAAIAMNNTWSGHEMSRYSREELVMELDQLLAFSKTGQFTPWKSN
;
A
#
# COMPACT_ATOMS: atom_id res chain seq x y z
N MET A 1 -14.86 -55.69 -14.24
CA MET A 1 -14.69 -54.76 -15.38
C MET A 1 -15.54 -53.49 -15.27
N LEU A 2 -16.76 -53.54 -14.75
CA LEU A 2 -17.63 -52.36 -14.55
C LEU A 2 -17.01 -51.24 -13.65
N GLY A 3 -16.21 -51.61 -12.66
CA GLY A 3 -15.55 -50.65 -11.78
C GLY A 3 -14.47 -49.79 -12.49
N VAL A 4 -13.73 -50.41 -13.39
CA VAL A 4 -12.69 -49.69 -14.17
C VAL A 4 -13.34 -48.70 -15.14
N LEU A 5 -14.42 -49.09 -15.79
CA LEU A 5 -15.19 -48.21 -16.68
C LEU A 5 -15.78 -47.01 -15.92
N LYS A 6 -16.30 -47.22 -14.70
CA LYS A 6 -16.78 -46.15 -13.84
C LYS A 6 -15.66 -45.18 -13.44
N GLY A 7 -14.47 -45.71 -13.12
CA GLY A 7 -13.29 -44.88 -12.81
C GLY A 7 -12.86 -44.05 -14.02
N LEU A 8 -12.80 -44.66 -15.21
CA LEU A 8 -12.42 -43.96 -16.44
C LEU A 8 -13.41 -42.84 -16.81
N THR A 9 -14.71 -43.10 -16.68
CA THR A 9 -15.73 -42.07 -16.93
C THR A 9 -15.66 -40.92 -15.93
N ALA A 10 -15.34 -41.19 -14.65
CA ALA A 10 -15.16 -40.16 -13.66
C ALA A 10 -13.97 -39.23 -13.97
N THR A 11 -12.82 -39.81 -14.36
CA THR A 11 -11.64 -39.02 -14.75
C THR A 11 -11.87 -38.24 -16.05
N LEU A 12 -12.50 -38.84 -17.05
CA LEU A 12 -12.86 -38.15 -18.29
C LEU A 12 -13.79 -36.96 -18.04
N ARG A 13 -14.74 -37.10 -17.12
CA ARG A 13 -15.65 -36.01 -16.72
C ARG A 13 -14.94 -34.86 -16.00
N THR A 14 -13.88 -35.16 -15.26
CA THR A 14 -13.06 -34.09 -14.61
C THR A 14 -12.20 -33.32 -15.61
N MET A 15 -11.73 -33.99 -16.70
CA MET A 15 -10.99 -33.29 -17.76
C MET A 15 -11.84 -32.28 -18.54
N ALA A 16 -13.16 -32.48 -18.62
CA ALA A 16 -14.07 -31.54 -19.27
C ALA A 16 -14.49 -30.34 -18.39
N ARG A 17 -14.04 -30.28 -17.14
CA ARG A 17 -14.36 -29.14 -16.26
C ARG A 17 -13.56 -27.90 -16.66
N LYS A 18 -14.19 -26.72 -16.53
CA LYS A 18 -13.48 -25.47 -16.70
C LYS A 18 -12.37 -25.35 -15.65
N PRO A 19 -11.17 -24.89 -16.02
CA PRO A 19 -10.08 -24.68 -15.07
C PRO A 19 -10.48 -23.64 -14.01
N VAL A 20 -10.12 -23.90 -12.75
CA VAL A 20 -10.38 -23.02 -11.61
C VAL A 20 -9.19 -22.08 -11.37
N THR A 21 -8.06 -22.39 -11.99
CA THR A 21 -6.84 -21.60 -11.87
C THR A 21 -6.98 -20.22 -12.51
N VAL A 22 -6.52 -19.20 -11.81
CA VAL A 22 -6.41 -17.84 -12.35
C VAL A 22 -5.08 -17.72 -13.08
N GLN A 23 -5.12 -17.27 -14.32
CA GLN A 23 -3.94 -17.13 -15.18
C GLN A 23 -3.22 -15.81 -14.84
N TYR A 24 -2.48 -15.79 -13.75
CA TYR A 24 -1.62 -14.66 -13.39
C TYR A 24 -0.37 -14.65 -14.32
N PRO A 25 0.13 -13.52 -14.84
CA PRO A 25 -0.31 -12.14 -14.55
C PRO A 25 -1.42 -11.58 -15.47
N GLN A 26 -1.94 -12.36 -16.44
CA GLN A 26 -2.91 -11.87 -17.42
C GLN A 26 -4.27 -11.54 -16.77
N VAL A 27 -4.63 -12.30 -15.74
CA VAL A 27 -5.88 -12.12 -15.00
C VAL A 27 -5.57 -11.94 -13.51
N HIS A 28 -6.00 -10.83 -12.92
CA HIS A 28 -5.90 -10.56 -11.50
C HIS A 28 -7.24 -10.85 -10.81
N LYS A 29 -7.19 -11.48 -9.63
CA LYS A 29 -8.38 -11.57 -8.79
C LYS A 29 -8.70 -10.19 -8.20
N PRO A 30 -9.99 -9.81 -8.10
CA PRO A 30 -10.36 -8.59 -7.40
C PRO A 30 -9.89 -8.67 -5.94
N LEU A 31 -9.26 -7.60 -5.47
CA LEU A 31 -8.85 -7.50 -4.08
C LEU A 31 -10.07 -7.27 -3.19
N PRO A 32 -10.18 -7.95 -2.04
CA PRO A 32 -11.21 -7.66 -1.06
C PRO A 32 -11.13 -6.20 -0.60
N GLU A 33 -12.24 -5.55 -0.33
CA GLU A 33 -12.29 -4.14 0.13
C GLU A 33 -11.46 -3.90 1.39
N ARG A 34 -11.33 -4.92 2.25
CA ARG A 34 -10.58 -4.88 3.51
C ARG A 34 -9.16 -5.45 3.40
N SER A 35 -8.66 -5.65 2.18
CA SER A 35 -7.28 -6.07 1.96
C SER A 35 -6.35 -4.93 2.34
N ARG A 36 -5.39 -5.21 3.23
CA ARG A 36 -4.34 -4.26 3.60
C ARG A 36 -3.20 -4.38 2.59
N GLY A 37 -3.08 -3.41 1.72
CA GLY A 37 -1.96 -3.30 0.79
C GLY A 37 -0.70 -2.77 1.48
N PHE A 38 -0.21 -1.64 1.10
CA PHE A 38 0.94 -0.99 1.73
C PHE A 38 0.60 0.45 2.11
N PRO A 39 1.26 1.03 3.12
CA PRO A 39 1.01 2.40 3.52
C PRO A 39 1.51 3.38 2.45
N VAL A 40 0.71 4.39 2.17
CA VAL A 40 1.02 5.52 1.29
C VAL A 40 0.75 6.82 2.03
N LEU A 41 1.41 7.89 1.61
CA LEU A 41 1.20 9.22 2.14
C LEU A 41 0.16 9.97 1.30
N LEU A 42 -0.69 10.73 2.00
CA LEU A 42 -1.72 11.52 1.36
C LEU A 42 -1.21 12.93 1.05
N TRP A 43 -1.65 13.43 -0.12
CA TRP A 43 -1.35 14.75 -0.64
C TRP A 43 -2.56 15.67 -0.50
N ASP A 44 -2.33 16.88 -0.04
CA ASP A 44 -3.33 17.94 0.04
C ASP A 44 -3.27 18.77 -1.24
N ALA A 45 -4.25 18.59 -2.11
CA ALA A 45 -4.30 19.29 -3.39
C ALA A 45 -4.71 20.77 -3.26
N GLU A 46 -5.33 21.16 -2.14
CA GLU A 46 -5.76 22.57 -1.94
C GLU A 46 -4.59 23.47 -1.60
N VAL A 47 -3.63 22.95 -0.84
CA VAL A 47 -2.46 23.71 -0.35
C VAL A 47 -1.18 23.28 -1.07
N GLU A 48 -1.24 22.26 -1.92
CA GLU A 48 -0.10 21.67 -2.64
C GLU A 48 1.03 21.19 -1.70
N GLU A 49 0.67 20.55 -0.60
CA GLU A 49 1.63 20.02 0.37
C GLU A 49 1.20 18.63 0.91
N PRO A 50 2.12 17.78 1.43
CA PRO A 50 1.74 16.55 2.09
C PRO A 50 0.98 16.82 3.39
N PHE A 51 -0.01 15.97 3.72
CA PHE A 51 -0.68 16.03 5.03
C PHE A 51 0.28 15.71 6.18
N CYS A 52 1.37 15.01 5.89
CA CYS A 52 2.35 14.57 6.89
C CYS A 52 3.19 15.73 7.41
N VAL A 53 3.18 15.92 8.73
CA VAL A 53 3.99 16.93 9.43
C VAL A 53 5.34 16.38 9.94
N GLY A 54 5.63 15.08 9.77
CA GLY A 54 6.86 14.46 10.23
C GLY A 54 6.92 14.23 11.76
N CYS A 55 5.80 13.96 12.44
CA CYS A 55 5.72 13.86 13.90
C CYS A 55 6.33 12.60 14.53
N HIS A 56 6.89 11.67 13.74
CA HIS A 56 7.49 10.41 14.15
C HIS A 56 6.55 9.42 14.87
N ALA A 57 5.24 9.66 14.95
CA ALA A 57 4.30 8.76 15.62
C ALA A 57 4.28 7.37 14.96
N CYS A 58 4.22 7.32 13.63
CA CYS A 58 4.23 6.08 12.85
C CYS A 58 5.56 5.32 12.93
N GLU A 59 6.69 6.03 13.00
CA GLU A 59 8.02 5.46 13.17
C GLU A 59 8.15 4.76 14.53
N ARG A 60 7.78 5.43 15.63
CA ARG A 60 7.80 4.86 16.99
C ARG A 60 6.83 3.71 17.20
N ALA A 61 5.68 3.73 16.51
CA ALA A 61 4.66 2.70 16.64
C ALA A 61 4.89 1.48 15.71
N CYS A 62 5.86 1.54 14.82
CA CYS A 62 6.11 0.49 13.86
C CYS A 62 6.79 -0.72 14.53
N PRO A 63 6.15 -1.91 14.60
CA PRO A 63 6.75 -3.07 15.26
C PRO A 63 7.93 -3.65 14.48
N GLN A 64 8.11 -3.28 13.21
CA GLN A 64 9.19 -3.75 12.34
C GLN A 64 10.27 -2.68 12.12
N GLU A 65 10.13 -1.50 12.71
CA GLU A 65 11.07 -0.38 12.54
C GLU A 65 11.43 -0.14 11.06
N CYS A 66 10.40 -0.25 10.19
CA CYS A 66 10.57 -0.13 8.74
C CYS A 66 10.26 1.29 8.22
N ILE A 67 9.97 2.24 9.11
CA ILE A 67 9.66 3.63 8.78
C ILE A 67 10.72 4.53 9.40
N SER A 68 11.26 5.45 8.60
CA SER A 68 12.13 6.53 9.07
C SER A 68 11.60 7.87 8.59
N VAL A 69 11.53 8.85 9.48
CA VAL A 69 10.92 10.14 9.22
C VAL A 69 11.87 11.26 9.62
N ILE A 70 12.01 12.27 8.78
CA ILE A 70 12.70 13.53 9.09
C ILE A 70 11.72 14.66 8.83
N MET A 71 11.61 15.58 9.79
CA MET A 71 10.77 16.77 9.66
C MET A 71 11.62 18.02 9.37
N LYS A 72 10.99 19.00 8.72
CA LYS A 72 11.52 20.35 8.54
C LYS A 72 10.46 21.41 8.85
N ASP A 73 10.92 22.65 9.01
CA ASP A 73 10.00 23.78 9.08
C ASP A 73 9.35 24.02 7.72
N ASN A 74 8.05 24.33 7.73
CA ASN A 74 7.29 24.51 6.50
C ASN A 74 7.47 25.94 5.98
N PRO A 75 8.09 26.14 4.80
CA PRO A 75 8.27 27.45 4.21
C PRO A 75 6.92 28.14 3.87
N ALA A 76 5.92 27.37 3.45
CA ALA A 76 4.59 27.86 3.13
C ALA A 76 3.85 28.43 4.36
N ALA A 77 4.19 27.97 5.57
CA ALA A 77 3.65 28.53 6.80
C ALA A 77 4.25 29.93 7.10
N ALA A 78 5.52 30.14 6.77
CA ALA A 78 6.17 31.44 6.89
C ALA A 78 5.55 32.48 5.94
N GLU A 79 5.08 32.04 4.77
CA GLU A 79 4.37 32.87 3.79
C GLU A 79 2.87 33.03 4.09
N GLY A 80 2.35 32.40 5.15
CA GLY A 80 0.93 32.45 5.52
C GLY A 80 0.00 31.60 4.64
N LYS A 81 0.53 30.77 3.73
CA LYS A 81 -0.23 29.91 2.82
C LYS A 81 -0.71 28.62 3.47
N SER A 82 0.02 28.14 4.49
CA SER A 82 -0.30 26.90 5.19
C SER A 82 -0.46 27.12 6.70
N LYS A 83 -1.38 26.36 7.30
CA LYS A 83 -1.55 26.31 8.77
C LYS A 83 -0.55 25.35 9.44
N ARG A 84 0.14 24.50 8.66
CA ARG A 84 1.08 23.50 9.17
C ARG A 84 2.45 24.14 9.33
N LYS A 85 2.87 24.35 10.56
CA LYS A 85 4.20 24.94 10.87
C LYS A 85 5.36 24.04 10.51
N LYS A 86 5.15 22.72 10.53
CA LYS A 86 6.14 21.68 10.19
C LYS A 86 5.61 20.77 9.11
N ILE A 87 6.52 20.23 8.30
CA ILE A 87 6.23 19.33 7.21
C ILE A 87 7.27 18.21 7.17
N VAL A 88 6.93 17.08 6.58
CA VAL A 88 7.89 16.00 6.34
C VAL A 88 8.93 16.45 5.33
N ASP A 89 10.21 16.23 5.65
CA ASP A 89 11.33 16.45 4.73
C ASP A 89 11.71 15.16 4.02
N ARG A 90 11.90 14.09 4.79
CA ARG A 90 12.21 12.77 4.27
C ARG A 90 11.33 11.73 4.96
N TYR A 91 10.80 10.83 4.18
CA TYR A 91 10.06 9.68 4.65
C TYR A 91 10.54 8.46 3.87
N VAL A 92 11.00 7.45 4.59
CA VAL A 92 11.48 6.20 4.01
C VAL A 92 10.67 5.05 4.59
N LEU A 93 10.17 4.20 3.73
CA LEU A 93 9.45 2.97 4.07
C LEU A 93 10.12 1.77 3.42
N ASP A 94 10.65 0.86 4.23
CA ASP A 94 11.10 -0.45 3.75
C ASP A 94 9.90 -1.41 3.66
N CYS A 95 9.31 -1.52 2.47
CA CYS A 95 8.19 -2.43 2.21
C CYS A 95 8.58 -3.90 2.32
N GLY A 96 9.87 -4.24 2.19
CA GLY A 96 10.39 -5.60 2.37
C GLY A 96 10.37 -6.07 3.82
N ARG A 97 10.38 -5.13 4.79
CA ARG A 97 10.24 -5.41 6.23
C ARG A 97 8.82 -5.21 6.73
N CYS A 98 8.00 -4.47 5.99
CA CYS A 98 6.65 -4.09 6.39
C CYS A 98 5.71 -5.31 6.42
N ILE A 99 5.14 -5.63 7.58
CA ILE A 99 4.14 -6.70 7.76
C ILE A 99 2.71 -6.26 7.42
N ARG A 100 2.53 -5.03 6.93
CA ARG A 100 1.24 -4.46 6.53
C ARG A 100 0.17 -4.49 7.63
N CYS A 101 0.58 -4.31 8.88
CA CYS A 101 -0.31 -4.37 10.05
C CYS A 101 -1.32 -3.21 10.13
N GLY A 102 -0.99 -2.04 9.55
CA GLY A 102 -1.85 -0.85 9.56
C GLY A 102 -1.69 0.03 10.80
N THR A 103 -0.88 -0.33 11.78
CA THR A 103 -0.68 0.46 13.02
C THR A 103 -0.25 1.91 12.73
N CYS A 104 0.59 2.13 11.70
CA CYS A 104 1.01 3.48 11.30
C CYS A 104 -0.16 4.37 10.85
N VAL A 105 -1.22 3.78 10.28
CA VAL A 105 -2.44 4.51 9.89
C VAL A 105 -3.25 4.88 11.13
N GLU A 106 -3.41 3.94 12.07
CA GLU A 106 -4.21 4.11 13.28
C GLU A 106 -3.63 5.16 14.24
N VAL A 107 -2.30 5.24 14.35
CA VAL A 107 -1.62 6.22 15.23
C VAL A 107 -1.43 7.60 14.59
N CYS A 108 -1.80 7.78 13.34
CA CYS A 108 -1.60 9.03 12.64
C CYS A 108 -2.67 10.08 13.01
N ASN A 109 -2.32 11.02 13.88
CA ASN A 109 -3.24 12.09 14.31
C ASN A 109 -3.63 13.06 13.18
N PHE A 110 -2.89 13.05 12.08
CA PHE A 110 -3.11 13.96 10.94
C PHE A 110 -3.82 13.28 9.77
N ALA A 111 -4.20 12.01 9.91
CA ALA A 111 -4.77 11.21 8.84
C ALA A 111 -3.94 11.27 7.53
N ALA A 112 -2.60 11.41 7.67
CA ALA A 112 -1.68 11.62 6.57
C ALA A 112 -1.23 10.31 5.91
N ILE A 113 -1.56 9.17 6.48
CA ILE A 113 -1.18 7.84 6.00
C ILE A 113 -2.45 7.03 5.77
N ALA A 114 -2.50 6.31 4.66
CA ALA A 114 -3.56 5.36 4.39
C ALA A 114 -3.00 4.07 3.80
N MET A 115 -3.73 2.96 3.92
CA MET A 115 -3.35 1.71 3.26
C MET A 115 -3.91 1.72 1.83
N ASN A 116 -3.03 1.56 0.85
CA ASN A 116 -3.41 1.46 -0.55
C ASN A 116 -3.84 0.02 -0.87
N ASN A 117 -4.95 -0.13 -1.56
CA ASN A 117 -5.50 -1.42 -1.97
C ASN A 117 -5.60 -1.56 -3.50
N THR A 118 -4.65 -1.03 -4.24
CA THR A 118 -4.56 -1.20 -5.69
C THR A 118 -3.56 -2.28 -6.07
N TRP A 119 -3.79 -2.97 -7.19
CA TRP A 119 -2.84 -3.96 -7.72
C TRP A 119 -1.50 -3.35 -8.10
N SER A 120 -1.50 -2.15 -8.67
CA SER A 120 -0.26 -1.43 -9.01
C SER A 120 0.65 -1.20 -7.81
N GLY A 121 0.08 -1.18 -6.61
CA GLY A 121 0.83 -1.07 -5.37
C GLY A 121 1.33 -2.39 -4.79
N HIS A 122 0.95 -3.53 -5.34
CA HIS A 122 1.42 -4.85 -4.90
C HIS A 122 2.60 -5.37 -5.73
N GLU A 123 2.82 -4.82 -6.92
CA GLU A 123 3.93 -5.17 -7.83
C GLU A 123 5.12 -4.23 -7.61
N MET A 124 5.71 -4.27 -6.40
CA MET A 124 6.70 -3.29 -6.00
C MET A 124 8.10 -3.54 -6.54
N SER A 125 8.50 -4.79 -6.75
CA SER A 125 9.84 -5.13 -7.22
C SER A 125 9.82 -6.41 -8.02
N ARG A 126 10.64 -6.44 -9.09
CA ARG A 126 10.88 -7.64 -9.90
C ARG A 126 12.26 -8.24 -9.69
N TYR A 127 13.24 -7.41 -9.38
CA TYR A 127 14.64 -7.82 -9.50
C TYR A 127 15.50 -7.49 -8.30
N SER A 128 15.17 -6.45 -7.52
CA SER A 128 16.02 -5.95 -6.45
C SER A 128 15.24 -5.66 -5.18
N ARG A 129 15.86 -5.95 -4.02
CA ARG A 129 15.32 -5.57 -2.71
C ARG A 129 15.33 -4.04 -2.51
N GLU A 130 16.24 -3.34 -3.15
CA GLU A 130 16.35 -1.88 -3.05
C GLU A 130 15.11 -1.18 -3.58
N GLU A 131 14.45 -1.77 -4.59
CA GLU A 131 13.18 -1.25 -5.12
C GLU A 131 12.02 -1.32 -4.11
N LEU A 132 12.17 -2.11 -3.04
CA LEU A 132 11.19 -2.21 -1.94
C LEU A 132 11.35 -1.09 -0.92
N VAL A 133 12.42 -0.30 -0.99
CA VAL A 133 12.62 0.88 -0.16
C VAL A 133 12.01 2.08 -0.88
N MET A 134 10.89 2.56 -0.39
CA MET A 134 10.14 3.67 -1.00
C MET A 134 10.45 4.97 -0.27
N GLU A 135 10.75 6.00 -1.02
CA GLU A 135 10.95 7.36 -0.51
C GLU A 135 9.67 8.20 -0.60
N LEU A 136 9.72 9.39 -0.01
CA LEU A 136 8.61 10.33 0.11
C LEU A 136 7.85 10.55 -1.21
N ASP A 137 8.58 10.83 -2.29
CA ASP A 137 7.97 11.17 -3.59
C ASP A 137 7.20 9.98 -4.18
N GLN A 138 7.73 8.77 -4.04
CA GLN A 138 7.08 7.54 -4.49
C GLN A 138 5.79 7.27 -3.70
N LEU A 139 5.83 7.47 -2.37
CA LEU A 139 4.66 7.27 -1.50
C LEU A 139 3.57 8.30 -1.74
N LEU A 140 3.94 9.54 -2.11
CA LEU A 140 3.00 10.61 -2.47
C LEU A 140 2.45 10.44 -3.89
N ALA A 141 3.19 9.82 -4.81
CA ALA A 141 2.78 9.65 -6.19
C ALA A 141 1.43 8.93 -6.31
N PHE A 142 1.18 7.93 -5.47
CA PHE A 142 -0.09 7.19 -5.48
C PHE A 142 -1.30 8.08 -5.17
N SER A 143 -1.18 9.02 -4.24
CA SER A 143 -2.27 9.94 -3.91
C SER A 143 -2.41 11.08 -4.92
N LYS A 144 -1.30 11.57 -5.50
CA LYS A 144 -1.30 12.60 -6.54
C LYS A 144 -1.90 12.12 -7.86
N THR A 145 -1.62 10.88 -8.25
CA THR A 145 -2.08 10.32 -9.54
C THR A 145 -3.49 9.73 -9.49
N GLY A 146 -4.13 9.72 -8.34
CA GLY A 146 -5.44 9.09 -8.15
C GLY A 146 -5.41 7.54 -8.22
N GLN A 147 -4.24 6.93 -8.29
CA GLN A 147 -4.05 5.48 -8.25
C GLN A 147 -4.09 4.95 -6.81
N PHE A 148 -5.05 5.45 -6.06
CA PHE A 148 -5.21 5.15 -4.66
C PHE A 148 -6.63 4.69 -4.36
N THR A 149 -6.75 3.48 -3.81
CA THR A 149 -8.01 2.96 -3.27
C THR A 149 -7.80 2.76 -1.77
N PRO A 150 -8.42 3.61 -0.94
CA PRO A 150 -8.23 3.51 0.51
C PRO A 150 -8.81 2.20 1.04
N TRP A 151 -8.09 1.60 1.97
CA TRP A 151 -8.63 0.52 2.78
C TRP A 151 -9.75 1.09 3.68
N LYS A 152 -10.93 0.48 3.62
CA LYS A 152 -12.05 0.86 4.50
C LYS A 152 -11.87 0.17 5.85
N SER A 153 -11.48 0.92 6.88
CA SER A 153 -11.69 0.53 8.27
C SER A 153 -13.19 0.58 8.59
N ASN A 154 -13.67 -0.32 9.42
CA ASN A 154 -15.03 -0.20 9.98
C ASN A 154 -15.11 0.99 10.90
#